data_b51e309d1eca5e3d79cc071611140c5a
#
_entry.id   b51e309d1eca5e3d79cc071611140c5a
#
_cell.length_a   1.000
_cell.length_b   1.000
_cell.length_c   1.000
_cell.angle_alpha   90.00
_cell.angle_beta   90.00
_cell.angle_gamma   90.00
#
_symmetry.space_group_name_H-M   'P 1'
#
loop_
_entity.id
_entity.type
_entity.pdbx_description
1 polymer ?
#
loop_
_entity_poly.entity_id
_entity_poly.type
_entity_poly.pdbx_seq_one_letter_code
_entity_poly.pdbx_strand_id
1 'polypeptide(L)'
;MDSIIFDLDGTLWDPTETVVGGWNQVISSYTGAAKEVTIDNLQGIMGLPVPEVGRRLFPDADEESRQKIMDECCDMECLVLSQQGGRLYARVEEVLQALSAKYKLFIVSNCQAGYIEAFYEYHQLQKYFTDYENPGRTGLSKGENIRLVMDRNHLMSPVYVGDIEGDRKAAGFAGIPFVYASYGFGEVSSYDYVIDRLDGLLELF
;
A
#
# COMPACT_ATOMS: atom_id res chain seq x y z
N MET A 1 1.13 20.87 -11.21
CA MET A 1 1.40 19.50 -10.75
C MET A 1 2.39 18.86 -11.72
N ASP A 2 3.39 18.16 -11.22
CA ASP A 2 4.44 17.51 -12.03
C ASP A 2 4.48 15.98 -11.84
N SER A 3 3.88 15.49 -10.75
CA SER A 3 3.95 14.09 -10.39
C SER A 3 2.79 13.65 -9.49
N ILE A 4 2.54 12.35 -9.49
CA ILE A 4 1.54 11.68 -8.66
C ILE A 4 2.23 10.55 -7.90
N ILE A 5 2.07 10.53 -6.59
CA ILE A 5 2.55 9.47 -5.70
C ILE A 5 1.33 8.69 -5.24
N PHE A 6 1.32 7.38 -5.47
CA PHE A 6 0.23 6.49 -5.10
C PHE A 6 0.55 5.69 -3.84
N ASP A 7 -0.42 5.48 -2.99
CA ASP A 7 -0.47 4.27 -2.18
C ASP A 7 -0.77 3.06 -3.07
N LEU A 8 -0.69 1.87 -2.52
CA LEU A 8 -0.88 0.63 -3.27
C LEU A 8 -2.18 -0.07 -2.87
N ASP A 9 -2.26 -0.57 -1.63
CA ASP A 9 -3.40 -1.32 -1.12
C ASP A 9 -4.61 -0.40 -0.90
N GLY A 10 -5.77 -0.78 -1.40
CA GLY A 10 -6.97 0.07 -1.34
C GLY A 10 -6.98 1.22 -2.35
N THR A 11 -5.86 1.45 -3.06
CA THR A 11 -5.72 2.53 -4.04
C THR A 11 -5.56 2.02 -5.47
N LEU A 12 -4.62 1.11 -5.72
CA LEU A 12 -4.40 0.52 -7.06
C LEU A 12 -4.94 -0.91 -7.15
N TRP A 13 -4.94 -1.65 -6.05
CA TRP A 13 -5.41 -3.02 -5.98
C TRP A 13 -6.00 -3.38 -4.61
N ASP A 14 -6.66 -4.54 -4.57
CA ASP A 14 -7.10 -5.23 -3.36
C ASP A 14 -6.43 -6.62 -3.31
N PRO A 15 -5.43 -6.83 -2.44
CA PRO A 15 -4.70 -8.10 -2.32
C PRO A 15 -5.34 -9.07 -1.34
N THR A 16 -6.40 -8.70 -0.60
CA THR A 16 -6.86 -9.39 0.62
C THR A 16 -7.24 -10.84 0.41
N GLU A 17 -7.88 -11.20 -0.73
CA GLU A 17 -8.24 -12.59 -1.04
C GLU A 17 -7.02 -13.50 -1.20
N THR A 18 -5.95 -13.00 -1.83
CA THR A 18 -4.70 -13.77 -2.02
C THR A 18 -3.92 -13.87 -0.72
N VAL A 19 -3.81 -12.76 0.01
CA VAL A 19 -3.02 -12.66 1.25
C VAL A 19 -3.59 -13.54 2.36
N VAL A 20 -4.93 -13.58 2.54
CA VAL A 20 -5.56 -14.34 3.62
C VAL A 20 -5.18 -15.82 3.59
N GLY A 21 -5.10 -16.42 2.40
CA GLY A 21 -4.71 -17.82 2.24
C GLY A 21 -3.26 -18.08 2.66
N GLY A 22 -2.34 -17.24 2.21
CA GLY A 22 -0.92 -17.33 2.55
C GLY A 22 -0.66 -17.12 4.05
N TRP A 23 -1.26 -16.11 4.64
CA TRP A 23 -1.11 -15.83 6.07
C TRP A 23 -1.67 -16.95 6.95
N ASN A 24 -2.86 -17.49 6.64
CA ASN A 24 -3.44 -18.60 7.40
C ASN A 24 -2.60 -19.88 7.29
N GLN A 25 -1.92 -20.11 6.18
CA GLN A 25 -0.96 -21.22 6.06
C GLN A 25 0.20 -21.07 7.07
N VAL A 26 0.76 -19.86 7.19
CA VAL A 26 1.82 -19.56 8.18
C VAL A 26 1.27 -19.67 9.60
N ILE A 27 0.18 -18.97 9.91
CA ILE A 27 -0.41 -18.89 11.25
C ILE A 27 -0.77 -20.28 11.80
N SER A 28 -1.29 -21.17 10.96
CA SER A 28 -1.66 -22.54 11.35
C SER A 28 -0.49 -23.39 11.81
N SER A 29 0.74 -23.01 11.46
CA SER A 29 1.97 -23.71 11.90
C SER A 29 2.36 -23.39 13.35
N TYR A 30 1.80 -22.35 13.93
CA TYR A 30 2.07 -21.90 15.29
C TYR A 30 1.03 -22.45 16.28
N THR A 31 1.46 -23.34 17.21
CA THR A 31 0.61 -23.88 18.28
C THR A 31 0.23 -22.77 19.27
N GLY A 32 -1.07 -22.53 19.45
CA GLY A 32 -1.58 -21.49 20.32
C GLY A 32 -1.63 -20.11 19.67
N ALA A 33 -1.28 -20.01 18.39
CA ALA A 33 -1.47 -18.80 17.62
C ALA A 33 -2.96 -18.49 17.41
N ALA A 34 -3.21 -17.21 17.10
CA ALA A 34 -4.54 -16.63 16.94
C ALA A 34 -5.47 -17.45 16.04
N LYS A 35 -6.74 -17.13 16.18
CA LYS A 35 -7.78 -17.55 15.24
C LYS A 35 -7.35 -17.23 13.81
N GLU A 36 -7.81 -18.04 12.88
CA GLU A 36 -7.71 -17.81 11.45
C GLU A 36 -8.07 -16.35 11.09
N VAL A 37 -7.21 -15.71 10.32
CA VAL A 37 -7.41 -14.33 9.84
C VAL A 37 -8.44 -14.36 8.70
N THR A 38 -9.43 -13.48 8.77
CA THR A 38 -10.46 -13.33 7.73
C THR A 38 -10.15 -12.17 6.79
N ILE A 39 -10.83 -12.10 5.63
CA ILE A 39 -10.75 -10.96 4.72
C ILE A 39 -11.10 -9.66 5.43
N ASP A 40 -12.19 -9.65 6.23
CA ASP A 40 -12.60 -8.46 6.99
C ASP A 40 -11.53 -8.01 8.00
N ASN A 41 -10.83 -8.97 8.63
CA ASN A 41 -9.72 -8.65 9.52
C ASN A 41 -8.58 -7.97 8.75
N LEU A 42 -8.20 -8.50 7.57
CA LEU A 42 -7.16 -7.91 6.72
C LEU A 42 -7.55 -6.51 6.24
N GLN A 43 -8.75 -6.35 5.70
CA GLN A 43 -9.22 -5.03 5.24
C GLN A 43 -9.19 -3.97 6.34
N GLY A 44 -9.51 -4.36 7.59
CA GLY A 44 -9.47 -3.47 8.74
C GLY A 44 -8.07 -3.05 9.21
N ILE A 45 -7.01 -3.67 8.66
CA ILE A 45 -5.61 -3.41 9.04
C ILE A 45 -4.72 -3.05 7.84
N MET A 46 -5.24 -3.12 6.61
CA MET A 46 -4.49 -2.75 5.40
C MET A 46 -4.02 -1.29 5.47
N GLY A 47 -2.85 -1.05 4.92
CA GLY A 47 -2.20 0.27 4.93
C GLY A 47 -1.56 0.68 6.26
N LEU A 48 -1.73 -0.11 7.34
CA LEU A 48 -1.04 0.12 8.60
C LEU A 48 0.43 -0.34 8.53
N PRO A 49 1.33 0.25 9.35
CA PRO A 49 2.69 -0.27 9.50
C PRO A 49 2.70 -1.72 10.00
N VAL A 50 3.57 -2.58 9.46
CA VAL A 50 3.66 -4.02 9.79
C VAL A 50 3.70 -4.30 11.31
N PRO A 51 4.46 -3.55 12.14
CA PRO A 51 4.43 -3.77 13.60
C PRO A 51 3.07 -3.51 14.24
N GLU A 52 2.28 -2.58 13.69
CA GLU A 52 0.91 -2.30 14.18
C GLU A 52 -0.05 -3.40 13.78
N VAL A 53 0.08 -3.94 12.57
CA VAL A 53 -0.65 -5.13 12.11
C VAL A 53 -0.43 -6.30 13.07
N GLY A 54 0.83 -6.61 13.39
CA GLY A 54 1.18 -7.68 14.33
C GLY A 54 0.56 -7.49 15.71
N ARG A 55 0.57 -6.27 16.27
CA ARG A 55 -0.06 -5.98 17.57
C ARG A 55 -1.56 -6.20 17.56
N ARG A 56 -2.24 -5.90 16.45
CA ARG A 56 -3.70 -6.09 16.34
C ARG A 56 -4.10 -7.55 16.16
N LEU A 57 -3.34 -8.29 15.37
CA LEU A 57 -3.66 -9.69 15.09
C LEU A 57 -3.22 -10.65 16.22
N PHE A 58 -2.10 -10.34 16.88
CA PHE A 58 -1.50 -11.20 17.89
C PHE A 58 -1.29 -10.43 19.21
N PRO A 59 -2.37 -9.92 19.86
CA PRO A 59 -2.25 -9.06 21.05
C PRO A 59 -1.63 -9.80 22.24
N ASP A 60 -1.84 -11.12 22.35
CA ASP A 60 -1.38 -11.95 23.46
C ASP A 60 0.03 -12.53 23.24
N ALA A 61 0.60 -12.41 22.05
CA ALA A 61 1.96 -12.84 21.75
C ALA A 61 3.00 -11.87 22.33
N ASP A 62 4.13 -12.40 22.82
CA ASP A 62 5.28 -11.56 23.12
C ASP A 62 5.88 -10.95 21.85
N GLU A 63 6.74 -9.92 22.03
CA GLU A 63 7.26 -9.14 20.89
C GLU A 63 8.11 -10.00 19.92
N GLU A 64 8.92 -10.93 20.47
CA GLU A 64 9.78 -11.80 19.66
C GLU A 64 8.95 -12.78 18.83
N SER A 65 7.98 -13.42 19.44
CA SER A 65 7.04 -14.33 18.77
C SER A 65 6.22 -13.60 17.71
N ARG A 66 5.71 -12.41 18.04
CA ARG A 66 4.94 -11.57 17.12
C ARG A 66 5.76 -11.18 15.91
N GLN A 67 6.98 -10.70 16.11
CA GLN A 67 7.88 -10.32 15.01
C GLN A 67 8.15 -11.51 14.09
N LYS A 68 8.46 -12.68 14.66
CA LYS A 68 8.71 -13.90 13.89
C LYS A 68 7.51 -14.31 13.03
N ILE A 69 6.31 -14.31 13.61
CA ILE A 69 5.08 -14.64 12.86
C ILE A 69 4.88 -13.64 11.72
N MET A 70 5.06 -12.34 11.99
CA MET A 70 4.88 -11.31 10.98
C MET A 70 5.91 -11.40 9.86
N ASP A 71 7.16 -11.68 10.17
CA ASP A 71 8.20 -11.86 9.16
C ASP A 71 7.85 -13.01 8.21
N GLU A 72 7.45 -14.16 8.74
CA GLU A 72 7.02 -15.31 7.93
C GLU A 72 5.73 -15.02 7.13
N CYS A 73 4.77 -14.26 7.70
CA CYS A 73 3.59 -13.81 6.99
C CYS A 73 3.95 -12.87 5.83
N CYS A 74 4.85 -11.92 6.05
CA CYS A 74 5.32 -10.98 5.03
C CYS A 74 6.06 -11.68 3.89
N ASP A 75 6.90 -12.68 4.20
CA ASP A 75 7.61 -13.49 3.20
C ASP A 75 6.61 -14.29 2.35
N MET A 76 5.65 -14.96 3.00
CA MET A 76 4.60 -15.71 2.32
C MET A 76 3.73 -14.81 1.46
N GLU A 77 3.38 -13.63 1.95
CA GLU A 77 2.61 -12.62 1.23
C GLU A 77 3.29 -12.20 -0.08
N CYS A 78 4.56 -11.84 -0.03
CA CYS A 78 5.33 -11.52 -1.24
C CYS A 78 5.34 -12.69 -2.22
N LEU A 79 5.52 -13.92 -1.72
CA LEU A 79 5.53 -15.13 -2.55
C LEU A 79 4.19 -15.35 -3.25
N VAL A 80 3.08 -15.35 -2.51
CA VAL A 80 1.76 -15.62 -3.12
C VAL A 80 1.33 -14.48 -4.05
N LEU A 81 1.65 -13.24 -3.72
CA LEU A 81 1.32 -12.08 -4.56
C LEU A 81 2.14 -12.04 -5.85
N SER A 82 3.40 -12.46 -5.84
CA SER A 82 4.19 -12.57 -7.08
C SER A 82 3.66 -13.66 -8.04
N GLN A 83 2.96 -14.68 -7.50
CA GLN A 83 2.44 -15.81 -8.28
C GLN A 83 0.99 -15.68 -8.68
N GLN A 84 0.15 -15.04 -7.85
CA GLN A 84 -1.30 -15.01 -8.01
C GLN A 84 -1.84 -13.58 -8.15
N GLY A 85 -1.07 -12.56 -7.72
CA GLY A 85 -1.45 -11.16 -7.69
C GLY A 85 -2.55 -10.85 -6.69
N GLY A 86 -2.92 -9.58 -6.64
CA GLY A 86 -4.15 -9.08 -6.05
C GLY A 86 -5.11 -8.62 -7.14
N ARG A 87 -6.33 -8.29 -6.77
CA ARG A 87 -7.35 -7.79 -7.71
C ARG A 87 -7.09 -6.30 -7.98
N LEU A 88 -6.71 -5.94 -9.20
CA LEU A 88 -6.64 -4.53 -9.61
C LEU A 88 -8.03 -3.87 -9.54
N TYR A 89 -8.07 -2.60 -9.13
CA TYR A 89 -9.26 -1.79 -9.32
C TYR A 89 -9.54 -1.56 -10.81
N ALA A 90 -10.76 -1.12 -11.12
CA ALA A 90 -11.17 -0.95 -12.50
C ALA A 90 -10.26 0.04 -13.26
N ARG A 91 -9.83 -0.33 -14.46
CA ARG A 91 -9.08 0.50 -15.40
C ARG A 91 -7.71 0.99 -14.93
N VAL A 92 -7.09 0.32 -13.95
CA VAL A 92 -5.78 0.73 -13.41
C VAL A 92 -4.75 0.96 -14.51
N GLU A 93 -4.54 -0.02 -15.40
CA GLU A 93 -3.51 0.11 -16.44
C GLU A 93 -3.80 1.26 -17.40
N GLU A 94 -5.06 1.44 -17.81
CA GLU A 94 -5.47 2.54 -18.70
C GLU A 94 -5.22 3.91 -18.05
N VAL A 95 -5.53 4.06 -16.76
CA VAL A 95 -5.32 5.29 -16.00
C VAL A 95 -3.84 5.57 -15.83
N LEU A 96 -3.04 4.56 -15.44
CA LEU A 96 -1.58 4.71 -15.31
C LEU A 96 -0.94 5.09 -16.65
N GLN A 97 -1.37 4.48 -17.75
CA GLN A 97 -0.90 4.81 -19.09
C GLN A 97 -1.20 6.26 -19.46
N ALA A 98 -2.41 6.74 -19.22
CA ALA A 98 -2.81 8.11 -19.54
C ALA A 98 -2.07 9.14 -18.68
N LEU A 99 -1.94 8.88 -17.37
CA LEU A 99 -1.28 9.77 -16.43
C LEU A 99 0.25 9.80 -16.64
N SER A 100 0.89 8.65 -16.92
CA SER A 100 2.34 8.59 -17.16
C SER A 100 2.79 9.34 -18.42
N ALA A 101 1.86 9.62 -19.34
CA ALA A 101 2.15 10.46 -20.51
C ALA A 101 2.31 11.97 -20.17
N LYS A 102 1.80 12.39 -19.00
CA LYS A 102 1.79 13.80 -18.56
C LYS A 102 2.60 14.03 -17.28
N TYR A 103 2.66 13.05 -16.40
CA TYR A 103 3.21 13.15 -15.05
C TYR A 103 4.18 12.01 -14.75
N LYS A 104 5.15 12.25 -13.87
CA LYS A 104 5.93 11.17 -13.27
C LYS A 104 5.10 10.46 -12.21
N LEU A 105 5.06 9.13 -12.24
CA LEU A 105 4.30 8.33 -11.27
C LEU A 105 5.23 7.60 -10.31
N PHE A 106 4.80 7.48 -9.06
CA PHE A 106 5.54 6.88 -7.97
C PHE A 106 4.63 6.02 -7.10
N ILE A 107 5.20 5.04 -6.37
CA ILE A 107 4.50 4.33 -5.29
C ILE A 107 5.22 4.58 -3.98
N VAL A 108 4.47 4.94 -2.93
CA VAL A 108 4.95 4.92 -1.54
C VAL A 108 3.88 4.28 -0.68
N SER A 109 4.15 3.06 -0.18
CA SER A 109 3.20 2.29 0.62
C SER A 109 3.80 1.79 1.92
N ASN A 110 2.96 1.49 2.93
CA ASN A 110 3.36 0.93 4.23
C ASN A 110 3.49 -0.60 4.14
N CYS A 111 4.50 -1.09 3.45
CA CYS A 111 4.73 -2.52 3.28
C CYS A 111 6.19 -2.90 3.51
N GLN A 112 6.47 -4.20 3.55
CA GLN A 112 7.81 -4.76 3.59
C GLN A 112 8.52 -4.65 2.24
N ALA A 113 9.85 -4.86 2.26
CA ALA A 113 10.63 -5.01 1.03
C ALA A 113 10.14 -6.24 0.24
N GLY A 114 10.09 -6.14 -1.08
CA GLY A 114 9.60 -7.22 -1.95
C GLY A 114 8.11 -7.13 -2.31
N TYR A 115 7.31 -6.38 -1.56
CA TYR A 115 5.86 -6.28 -1.77
C TYR A 115 5.48 -5.51 -3.05
N ILE A 116 6.05 -4.32 -3.22
CA ILE A 116 5.83 -3.52 -4.44
C ILE A 116 6.42 -4.23 -5.65
N GLU A 117 7.54 -4.91 -5.45
CA GLU A 117 8.18 -5.74 -6.48
C GLU A 117 7.27 -6.90 -6.90
N ALA A 118 6.57 -7.57 -5.96
CA ALA A 118 5.59 -8.62 -6.26
C ALA A 118 4.39 -8.08 -7.07
N PHE A 119 3.87 -6.90 -6.71
CA PHE A 119 2.86 -6.20 -7.52
C PHE A 119 3.35 -5.96 -8.95
N TYR A 120 4.57 -5.47 -9.11
CA TYR A 120 5.16 -5.22 -10.42
C TYR A 120 5.37 -6.51 -11.23
N GLU A 121 5.86 -7.57 -10.57
CA GLU A 121 6.14 -8.86 -11.21
C GLU A 121 4.87 -9.48 -11.79
N TYR A 122 3.81 -9.52 -10.99
CA TYR A 122 2.57 -10.14 -11.44
C TYR A 122 1.82 -9.30 -12.48
N HIS A 123 1.63 -8.00 -12.22
CA HIS A 123 0.80 -7.14 -13.07
C HIS A 123 1.56 -6.47 -14.23
N GLN A 124 2.89 -6.55 -14.25
CA GLN A 124 3.75 -5.96 -15.30
C GLN A 124 3.56 -4.43 -15.45
N LEU A 125 3.27 -3.73 -14.32
CA LEU A 125 2.95 -2.30 -14.32
C LEU A 125 4.14 -1.39 -13.99
N GLN A 126 5.33 -1.94 -13.67
CA GLN A 126 6.55 -1.17 -13.37
C GLN A 126 6.87 -0.12 -14.43
N LYS A 127 6.55 -0.40 -15.70
CA LYS A 127 6.82 0.48 -16.86
C LYS A 127 6.20 1.87 -16.75
N TYR A 128 5.18 2.07 -15.89
CA TYR A 128 4.51 3.36 -15.69
C TYR A 128 5.12 4.17 -14.54
N PHE A 129 5.90 3.56 -13.66
CA PHE A 129 6.43 4.19 -12.46
C PHE A 129 7.90 4.56 -12.61
N THR A 130 8.24 5.76 -12.15
CA THR A 130 9.62 6.26 -12.16
C THR A 130 10.42 5.69 -10.98
N ASP A 131 9.78 5.57 -9.82
CA ASP A 131 10.43 5.17 -8.58
C ASP A 131 9.40 4.75 -7.52
N TYR A 132 9.86 4.13 -6.42
CA TYR A 132 9.01 3.70 -5.30
C TYR A 132 9.79 3.59 -4.01
N GLU A 133 9.08 3.63 -2.87
CA GLU A 133 9.66 3.41 -1.55
C GLU A 133 8.66 2.79 -0.57
N ASN A 134 9.22 2.13 0.47
CA ASN A 134 8.46 1.57 1.57
C ASN A 134 9.29 1.48 2.86
N PRO A 135 8.65 1.36 4.05
CA PRO A 135 9.34 1.19 5.33
C PRO A 135 10.24 -0.04 5.40
N GLY A 136 9.90 -1.13 4.72
CA GLY A 136 10.69 -2.35 4.71
C GLY A 136 12.08 -2.17 4.11
N ARG A 137 12.26 -1.22 3.18
CA ARG A 137 13.55 -0.88 2.57
C ARG A 137 14.32 0.17 3.35
N THR A 138 13.62 1.16 3.90
CA THR A 138 14.24 2.38 4.45
C THR A 138 14.25 2.42 5.98
N GLY A 139 13.34 1.74 6.64
CA GLY A 139 13.07 1.91 8.08
C GLY A 139 12.36 3.23 8.42
N LEU A 140 12.01 4.05 7.41
CA LEU A 140 11.35 5.34 7.59
C LEU A 140 9.82 5.20 7.59
N SER A 141 9.11 6.17 8.16
CA SER A 141 7.66 6.26 8.06
C SER A 141 7.20 6.56 6.62
N LYS A 142 5.91 6.32 6.30
CA LYS A 142 5.34 6.64 4.99
C LYS A 142 5.56 8.11 4.61
N GLY A 143 5.34 9.04 5.53
CA GLY A 143 5.55 10.47 5.27
C GLY A 143 7.02 10.85 4.98
N GLU A 144 7.97 10.23 5.68
CA GLU A 144 9.40 10.40 5.40
C GLU A 144 9.79 9.76 4.06
N ASN A 145 9.22 8.61 3.71
CA ASN A 145 9.43 7.99 2.41
C ASN A 145 8.86 8.83 1.25
N ILE A 146 7.70 9.49 1.44
CA ILE A 146 7.19 10.46 0.47
C ILE A 146 8.22 11.58 0.25
N ARG A 147 8.74 12.19 1.32
CA ARG A 147 9.78 13.23 1.22
C ARG A 147 11.05 12.71 0.55
N LEU A 148 11.49 11.50 0.90
CA LEU A 148 12.67 10.88 0.29
C LEU A 148 12.51 10.73 -1.22
N VAL A 149 11.33 10.26 -1.68
CA VAL A 149 11.02 10.13 -3.11
C VAL A 149 10.96 11.50 -3.78
N MET A 150 10.36 12.50 -3.13
CA MET A 150 10.31 13.87 -3.62
C MET A 150 11.71 14.47 -3.81
N ASP A 151 12.56 14.38 -2.80
CA ASP A 151 13.90 14.94 -2.82
C ASP A 151 14.79 14.25 -3.88
N ARG A 152 14.78 12.92 -3.90
CA ARG A 152 15.57 12.09 -4.80
C ARG A 152 15.20 12.30 -6.27
N ASN A 153 13.94 12.58 -6.55
CA ASN A 153 13.43 12.78 -7.93
C ASN A 153 13.18 14.25 -8.28
N HIS A 154 13.53 15.18 -7.39
CA HIS A 154 13.39 16.64 -7.58
C HIS A 154 11.96 17.04 -7.92
N LEU A 155 10.96 16.50 -7.19
CA LEU A 155 9.54 16.80 -7.40
C LEU A 155 9.19 18.15 -6.79
N MET A 156 8.55 19.02 -7.57
CA MET A 156 8.25 20.38 -7.15
C MET A 156 6.79 20.59 -6.77
N SER A 157 5.89 19.81 -7.32
CA SER A 157 4.44 19.95 -7.11
C SER A 157 3.71 18.60 -7.22
N PRO A 158 4.10 17.59 -6.39
CA PRO A 158 3.43 16.30 -6.34
C PRO A 158 2.07 16.37 -5.65
N VAL A 159 1.25 15.34 -5.90
CA VAL A 159 0.07 15.01 -5.09
C VAL A 159 0.20 13.56 -4.61
N TYR A 160 -0.44 13.25 -3.47
CA TYR A 160 -0.51 11.88 -2.96
C TYR A 160 -1.92 11.33 -3.07
N VAL A 161 -2.07 10.13 -3.61
CA VAL A 161 -3.35 9.42 -3.75
C VAL A 161 -3.35 8.24 -2.80
N GLY A 162 -4.36 8.14 -1.94
CA GLY A 162 -4.47 7.06 -0.95
C GLY A 162 -5.90 6.96 -0.40
N ASP A 163 -6.16 5.95 0.41
CA ASP A 163 -7.52 5.58 0.83
C ASP A 163 -7.78 5.60 2.33
N ILE A 164 -6.73 5.73 3.17
CA ILE A 164 -6.89 5.72 4.62
C ILE A 164 -6.41 7.02 5.30
N GLU A 165 -6.80 7.21 6.55
CA GLU A 165 -6.37 8.37 7.37
C GLU A 165 -4.84 8.42 7.56
N GLY A 166 -4.16 7.26 7.49
CA GLY A 166 -2.70 7.16 7.49
C GLY A 166 -2.06 7.88 6.31
N ASP A 167 -2.66 7.77 5.14
CA ASP A 167 -2.21 8.40 3.88
C ASP A 167 -2.36 9.91 3.94
N ARG A 168 -3.53 10.36 4.42
CA ARG A 168 -3.77 11.80 4.62
C ARG A 168 -2.72 12.42 5.55
N LYS A 169 -2.40 11.72 6.67
CA LYS A 169 -1.37 12.19 7.62
C LYS A 169 0.02 12.19 6.98
N ALA A 170 0.34 11.19 6.19
CA ALA A 170 1.63 11.09 5.48
C ALA A 170 1.79 12.19 4.42
N ALA A 171 0.74 12.47 3.63
CA ALA A 171 0.71 13.59 2.70
C ALA A 171 0.86 14.94 3.41
N GLY A 172 0.14 15.14 4.52
CA GLY A 172 0.25 16.33 5.36
C GLY A 172 1.64 16.51 5.96
N PHE A 173 2.29 15.43 6.42
CA PHE A 173 3.69 15.45 6.89
C PHE A 173 4.64 15.86 5.76
N ALA A 174 4.42 15.35 4.56
CA ALA A 174 5.21 15.72 3.39
C ALA A 174 4.93 17.15 2.87
N GLY A 175 3.79 17.74 3.26
CA GLY A 175 3.40 19.10 2.85
C GLY A 175 2.82 19.15 1.44
N ILE A 176 2.17 18.06 0.98
CA ILE A 176 1.60 17.94 -0.36
C ILE A 176 0.10 17.66 -0.31
N PRO A 177 -0.67 18.06 -1.36
CA PRO A 177 -2.10 17.79 -1.44
C PRO A 177 -2.41 16.29 -1.41
N PHE A 178 -3.55 15.96 -0.82
CA PHE A 178 -4.07 14.60 -0.68
C PHE A 178 -5.34 14.39 -1.51
N VAL A 179 -5.31 13.35 -2.34
CA VAL A 179 -6.46 12.84 -3.10
C VAL A 179 -6.98 11.59 -2.40
N TYR A 180 -8.19 11.67 -1.88
CA TYR A 180 -8.83 10.53 -1.22
C TYR A 180 -9.49 9.59 -2.23
N ALA A 181 -9.06 8.34 -2.25
CA ALA A 181 -9.67 7.25 -3.00
C ALA A 181 -10.77 6.59 -2.15
N SER A 182 -12.00 7.12 -2.23
CA SER A 182 -13.12 6.72 -1.34
C SER A 182 -13.66 5.32 -1.62
N TYR A 183 -13.16 4.64 -2.64
CA TYR A 183 -13.47 3.26 -2.99
C TYR A 183 -12.57 2.23 -2.27
N GLY A 184 -11.56 2.69 -1.53
CA GLY A 184 -10.61 1.85 -0.82
C GLY A 184 -11.14 1.30 0.51
N PHE A 185 -10.23 1.02 1.45
CA PHE A 185 -10.55 0.31 2.69
C PHE A 185 -10.99 1.22 3.83
N GLY A 186 -10.62 2.51 3.82
CA GLY A 186 -10.81 3.36 4.98
C GLY A 186 -11.61 4.63 4.74
N GLU A 187 -11.83 5.34 5.84
CA GLU A 187 -12.42 6.67 5.85
C GLU A 187 -11.37 7.70 6.26
N VAL A 188 -11.46 8.91 5.75
CA VAL A 188 -10.56 10.01 6.09
C VAL A 188 -11.34 11.23 6.63
N SER A 189 -10.69 11.97 7.52
CA SER A 189 -11.32 13.12 8.18
C SER A 189 -11.40 14.38 7.29
N SER A 190 -10.51 14.50 6.30
CA SER A 190 -10.45 15.63 5.34
C SER A 190 -9.58 15.28 4.16
N TYR A 191 -9.73 15.99 3.05
CA TYR A 191 -8.97 15.80 1.81
C TYR A 191 -8.96 17.09 0.99
N ASP A 192 -8.03 17.22 0.06
CA ASP A 192 -8.02 18.31 -0.92
C ASP A 192 -8.88 17.95 -2.14
N TYR A 193 -8.82 16.66 -2.55
CA TYR A 193 -9.63 16.11 -3.64
C TYR A 193 -10.17 14.74 -3.25
N VAL A 194 -11.26 14.31 -3.89
CA VAL A 194 -11.84 12.98 -3.69
C VAL A 194 -12.21 12.36 -5.02
N ILE A 195 -11.97 11.05 -5.13
CA ILE A 195 -12.39 10.22 -6.26
C ILE A 195 -13.14 8.98 -5.75
N ASP A 196 -14.23 8.60 -6.41
CA ASP A 196 -15.04 7.40 -6.12
C ASP A 196 -14.67 6.20 -7.02
N ARG A 197 -13.74 6.42 -7.95
CA ARG A 197 -13.13 5.44 -8.86
C ARG A 197 -11.78 5.97 -9.34
N LEU A 198 -10.85 5.08 -9.68
CA LEU A 198 -9.48 5.49 -10.03
C LEU A 198 -9.42 6.41 -11.26
N ASP A 199 -10.26 6.14 -12.27
CA ASP A 199 -10.31 6.95 -13.49
C ASP A 199 -10.86 8.37 -13.29
N GLY A 200 -11.43 8.67 -12.11
CA GLY A 200 -11.70 10.04 -11.68
C GLY A 200 -10.47 10.95 -11.65
N LEU A 201 -9.26 10.37 -11.52
CA LEU A 201 -8.00 11.13 -11.63
C LEU A 201 -7.83 11.79 -13.01
N LEU A 202 -8.37 11.19 -14.07
CA LEU A 202 -8.30 11.75 -15.43
C LEU A 202 -9.22 12.97 -15.63
N GLU A 203 -10.18 13.16 -14.73
CA GLU A 203 -11.07 14.32 -14.72
C GLU A 203 -10.47 15.46 -13.86
N LEU A 204 -9.59 15.13 -12.89
CA LEU A 204 -8.92 16.09 -12.01
C LEU A 204 -7.63 16.64 -12.65
N PHE A 205 -6.96 15.82 -13.44
CA PHE A 205 -5.60 16.05 -13.94
C PHE A 205 -5.50 15.65 -15.43
#